data_0c6803a69be0072e922840d311a21d50
#
_entry.id   0c6803a69be0072e922840d311a21d50
#
_cell.length_a   1.000
_cell.length_b   1.000
_cell.length_c   1.000
_cell.angle_alpha   90.00
_cell.angle_beta   90.00
_cell.angle_gamma   90.00
#
_symmetry.space_group_name_H-M   'P 1'
#
loop_
_entity.id
_entity.type
_entity.pdbx_description
1 polymer ?
#
loop_
_entity_poly.entity_id
_entity_poly.type
_entity_poly.pdbx_seq_one_letter_code
_entity_poly.pdbx_strand_id
1 'polypeptide(L)'
;GYMGSLIGFGVATVLQSLGYSYVEIFRSVAILFLIFSLPAFLFVEEKFVSAEKVKISILSSLNIVIKSWKHSRQYRGLTRFLVGRFFYADAINTLISGLLAVYLVEEAGLTPADSQNILALAIVISIIGGYIFGKAADKYGPRRLILISISCWIISLSLAIVATEFNQMWLIYVTGVLGGFNIGGIFAVDRVFMTRLSPQKHLGEFYGLYSTIGRFATILGPLLWGFIVDGLNLGRNVAM
;
A
#
# COMPACT_ATOMS: atom_id res chain seq x y z
N GLY A 1 -1.94 -5.16 9.56
CA GLY A 1 -2.81 -4.23 8.93
C GLY A 1 -2.88 -2.86 9.59
N TYR A 2 -3.82 -2.04 9.17
CA TYR A 2 -3.99 -0.64 9.59
C TYR A 2 -4.13 -0.43 11.10
N MET A 3 -4.70 -1.39 11.82
CA MET A 3 -4.76 -1.33 13.31
C MET A 3 -3.34 -1.32 13.93
N GLY A 4 -2.43 -2.15 13.42
CA GLY A 4 -1.04 -2.12 13.90
C GLY A 4 -0.33 -0.81 13.57
N SER A 5 -0.57 -0.26 12.37
CA SER A 5 -0.03 1.04 11.98
C SER A 5 -0.56 2.17 12.87
N LEU A 6 -1.85 2.12 13.23
CA LEU A 6 -2.49 3.11 14.11
C LEU A 6 -1.90 3.05 15.54
N ILE A 7 -1.71 1.85 16.08
CA ILE A 7 -1.10 1.66 17.41
C ILE A 7 0.35 2.17 17.38
N GLY A 8 1.14 1.75 16.39
CA GLY A 8 2.55 2.17 16.27
C GLY A 8 2.68 3.68 16.10
N PHE A 9 1.85 4.29 15.26
CA PHE A 9 1.83 5.74 15.08
C PHE A 9 1.39 6.47 16.35
N GLY A 10 0.34 6.01 17.04
CA GLY A 10 -0.13 6.59 18.29
C GLY A 10 0.94 6.57 19.37
N VAL A 11 1.62 5.43 19.55
CA VAL A 11 2.73 5.33 20.50
C VAL A 11 3.87 6.28 20.14
N ALA A 12 4.25 6.34 18.85
CA ALA A 12 5.30 7.24 18.40
C ALA A 12 4.95 8.71 18.68
N THR A 13 3.72 9.13 18.40
CA THR A 13 3.24 10.51 18.64
C THR A 13 3.24 10.85 20.12
N VAL A 14 2.76 9.95 21.00
CA VAL A 14 2.75 10.15 22.45
C VAL A 14 4.18 10.27 22.98
N LEU A 15 5.08 9.37 22.59
CA LEU A 15 6.47 9.45 23.04
C LEU A 15 7.17 10.73 22.56
N GLN A 16 6.88 11.16 21.33
CA GLN A 16 7.40 12.41 20.78
C GLN A 16 6.89 13.61 21.57
N SER A 17 5.61 13.65 21.94
CA SER A 17 5.05 14.72 22.77
C SER A 17 5.61 14.78 24.19
N LEU A 18 6.10 13.65 24.71
CA LEU A 18 6.80 13.54 26.00
C LEU A 18 8.29 13.91 25.92
N GLY A 19 8.79 14.31 24.74
CA GLY A 19 10.17 14.75 24.54
C GLY A 19 11.19 13.63 24.36
N TYR A 20 10.75 12.40 24.11
CA TYR A 20 11.66 11.28 23.82
C TYR A 20 12.36 11.46 22.47
N SER A 21 13.62 11.04 22.41
CA SER A 21 14.41 11.06 21.18
C SER A 21 13.88 10.03 20.15
N TYR A 22 14.14 10.26 18.87
CA TYR A 22 13.77 9.29 17.81
C TYR A 22 14.32 7.89 18.07
N VAL A 23 15.51 7.77 18.66
CA VAL A 23 16.11 6.46 19.00
C VAL A 23 15.29 5.71 20.05
N GLU A 24 14.79 6.40 21.06
CA GLU A 24 13.95 5.83 22.11
C GLU A 24 12.56 5.44 21.55
N ILE A 25 12.00 6.26 20.67
CA ILE A 25 10.76 5.95 19.97
C ILE A 25 10.92 4.68 19.14
N PHE A 26 12.00 4.56 18.34
CA PHE A 26 12.27 3.36 17.56
C PHE A 26 12.44 2.11 18.43
N ARG A 27 13.15 2.21 19.56
CA ARG A 27 13.30 1.10 20.52
C ARG A 27 11.94 0.65 21.08
N SER A 28 11.10 1.59 21.46
CA SER A 28 9.78 1.32 22.01
C SER A 28 8.88 0.63 20.98
N VAL A 29 8.87 1.11 19.75
CA VAL A 29 8.11 0.50 18.64
C VAL A 29 8.65 -0.91 18.32
N ALA A 30 9.97 -1.12 18.36
CA ALA A 30 10.57 -2.44 18.15
C ALA A 30 10.16 -3.44 19.24
N ILE A 31 10.13 -3.02 20.51
CA ILE A 31 9.66 -3.85 21.62
C ILE A 31 8.17 -4.20 21.45
N LEU A 32 7.34 -3.23 21.10
CA LEU A 32 5.93 -3.49 20.81
C LEU A 32 5.74 -4.46 19.66
N PHE A 33 6.51 -4.30 18.58
CA PHE A 33 6.49 -5.24 17.46
C PHE A 33 6.83 -6.66 17.90
N LEU A 34 7.87 -6.82 18.75
CA LEU A 34 8.22 -8.11 19.29
C LEU A 34 7.07 -8.70 20.11
N ILE A 35 6.49 -7.94 21.04
CA ILE A 35 5.38 -8.38 21.89
C ILE A 35 4.19 -8.82 21.05
N PHE A 36 3.78 -8.04 20.05
CA PHE A 36 2.65 -8.38 19.18
C PHE A 36 2.94 -9.53 18.20
N SER A 37 4.21 -9.82 17.92
CA SER A 37 4.58 -10.98 17.09
C SER A 37 4.66 -12.27 17.87
N LEU A 38 4.89 -12.23 19.21
CA LEU A 38 5.00 -13.42 20.06
C LEU A 38 3.82 -14.40 19.90
N PRO A 39 2.54 -13.96 19.87
CA PRO A 39 1.43 -14.89 19.70
C PRO A 39 1.52 -15.71 18.41
N ALA A 40 2.06 -15.13 17.32
CA ALA A 40 2.23 -15.87 16.08
C ALA A 40 3.26 -17.00 16.22
N PHE A 41 4.33 -16.79 16.98
CA PHE A 41 5.33 -17.83 17.24
C PHE A 41 4.88 -18.88 18.24
N LEU A 42 4.03 -18.49 19.23
CA LEU A 42 3.63 -19.39 20.30
C LEU A 42 2.38 -20.21 19.98
N PHE A 43 1.44 -19.67 19.20
CA PHE A 43 0.12 -20.28 19.00
C PHE A 43 -0.14 -20.76 17.56
N VAL A 44 0.72 -20.42 16.61
CA VAL A 44 0.54 -20.91 15.23
C VAL A 44 1.30 -22.22 15.06
N GLU A 45 0.56 -23.31 15.03
CA GLU A 45 1.10 -24.63 14.68
C GLU A 45 1.29 -24.72 13.16
N GLU A 46 2.54 -24.85 12.72
CA GLU A 46 2.82 -25.17 11.32
C GLU A 46 2.54 -26.65 11.08
N LYS A 47 1.54 -26.96 10.26
CA LYS A 47 1.41 -28.31 9.71
C LYS A 47 2.53 -28.50 8.70
N PHE A 48 3.60 -29.18 9.12
CA PHE A 48 4.66 -29.60 8.22
C PHE A 48 4.06 -30.50 7.13
N VAL A 49 3.72 -29.93 5.99
CA VAL A 49 3.60 -30.69 4.77
C VAL A 49 5.03 -31.07 4.43
N SER A 50 5.34 -32.38 4.42
CA SER A 50 6.65 -32.91 4.06
C SER A 50 7.01 -32.38 2.66
N ALA A 51 7.62 -31.22 2.61
CA ALA A 51 8.14 -30.67 1.37
C ALA A 51 9.43 -31.44 1.08
N GLU A 52 9.50 -32.12 -0.04
CA GLU A 52 10.77 -32.56 -0.60
C GLU A 52 11.76 -31.41 -0.48
N LYS A 53 12.97 -31.70 0.00
CA LYS A 53 14.05 -30.71 0.16
C LYS A 53 14.41 -30.14 -1.22
N VAL A 54 13.61 -29.21 -1.72
CA VAL A 54 13.93 -28.46 -2.92
C VAL A 54 15.12 -27.57 -2.58
N LYS A 55 16.25 -27.80 -3.20
CA LYS A 55 17.39 -26.87 -3.11
C LYS A 55 16.91 -25.52 -3.64
N ILE A 56 16.64 -24.60 -2.72
CA ILE A 56 16.19 -23.24 -3.06
C ILE A 56 17.41 -22.50 -3.62
N SER A 57 17.45 -22.34 -4.93
CA SER A 57 18.38 -21.46 -5.64
C SER A 57 17.61 -20.24 -6.11
N ILE A 58 18.28 -19.07 -6.20
CA ILE A 58 17.67 -17.85 -6.76
C ILE A 58 17.12 -18.12 -8.16
N LEU A 59 17.85 -18.87 -8.97
CA LEU A 59 17.41 -19.27 -10.32
C LEU A 59 16.18 -20.17 -10.30
N SER A 60 16.08 -21.10 -9.34
CA SER A 60 14.87 -21.94 -9.20
C SER A 60 13.67 -21.13 -8.78
N SER A 61 13.85 -20.16 -7.89
CA SER A 61 12.78 -19.25 -7.46
C SER A 61 12.28 -18.37 -8.59
N LEU A 62 13.16 -17.82 -9.42
CA LEU A 62 12.77 -17.07 -10.61
C LEU A 62 12.00 -17.95 -11.61
N ASN A 63 12.46 -19.19 -11.81
CA ASN A 63 11.75 -20.13 -12.68
C ASN A 63 10.34 -20.46 -12.17
N ILE A 64 10.15 -20.54 -10.85
CA ILE A 64 8.82 -20.73 -10.26
C ILE A 64 7.92 -19.53 -10.61
N VAL A 65 8.39 -18.31 -10.43
CA VAL A 65 7.63 -17.08 -10.76
C VAL A 65 7.26 -17.06 -12.24
N ILE A 66 8.20 -17.38 -13.13
CA ILE A 66 7.97 -17.44 -14.58
C ILE A 66 6.95 -18.51 -14.93
N LYS A 67 7.02 -19.69 -14.30
CA LYS A 67 6.04 -20.77 -14.49
C LYS A 67 4.64 -20.34 -14.03
N SER A 68 4.54 -19.76 -12.84
CA SER A 68 3.27 -19.26 -12.31
C SER A 68 2.68 -18.13 -13.18
N TRP A 69 3.53 -17.27 -13.74
CA TRP A 69 3.12 -16.26 -14.71
C TRP A 69 2.59 -16.89 -16.00
N LYS A 70 3.29 -17.89 -16.55
CA LYS A 70 2.81 -18.62 -17.72
C LYS A 70 1.49 -19.36 -17.44
N HIS A 71 1.37 -19.96 -16.27
CA HIS A 71 0.16 -20.64 -15.83
C HIS A 71 -1.02 -19.65 -15.67
N SER A 72 -0.78 -18.46 -15.13
CA SER A 72 -1.83 -17.44 -14.99
C SER A 72 -2.43 -17.02 -16.32
N ARG A 73 -1.69 -17.14 -17.45
CA ARG A 73 -2.17 -16.82 -18.79
C ARG A 73 -3.35 -17.67 -19.25
N GLN A 74 -3.53 -18.87 -18.69
CA GLN A 74 -4.70 -19.71 -18.93
C GLN A 74 -5.98 -19.06 -18.38
N TYR A 75 -5.83 -18.16 -17.41
CA TYR A 75 -6.91 -17.43 -16.73
C TYR A 75 -6.86 -15.96 -17.13
N ARG A 76 -7.43 -15.61 -18.29
CA ARG A 76 -7.35 -14.25 -18.87
C ARG A 76 -7.76 -13.14 -17.91
N GLY A 77 -8.76 -13.36 -17.05
CA GLY A 77 -9.19 -12.41 -16.04
C GLY A 77 -8.12 -12.13 -14.99
N LEU A 78 -7.48 -13.20 -14.50
CA LEU A 78 -6.40 -13.13 -13.51
C LEU A 78 -5.17 -12.40 -14.06
N THR A 79 -4.73 -12.75 -15.26
CA THR A 79 -3.55 -12.11 -15.88
C THR A 79 -3.78 -10.61 -16.10
N ARG A 80 -4.95 -10.23 -16.63
CA ARG A 80 -5.30 -8.81 -16.82
C ARG A 80 -5.33 -8.04 -15.51
N PHE A 81 -5.87 -8.66 -14.46
CA PHE A 81 -5.88 -8.09 -13.12
C PHE A 81 -4.46 -7.90 -12.58
N LEU A 82 -3.60 -8.91 -12.68
CA LEU A 82 -2.21 -8.85 -12.20
C LEU A 82 -1.39 -7.77 -12.92
N VAL A 83 -1.58 -7.62 -14.24
CA VAL A 83 -0.94 -6.54 -15.01
C VAL A 83 -1.47 -5.17 -14.56
N GLY A 84 -2.78 -4.99 -14.47
CA GLY A 84 -3.35 -3.73 -13.99
C GLY A 84 -2.90 -3.39 -12.57
N ARG A 85 -2.85 -4.43 -11.70
CA ARG A 85 -2.39 -4.30 -10.33
C ARG A 85 -0.93 -3.83 -10.23
N PHE A 86 -0.08 -4.31 -11.11
CA PHE A 86 1.31 -3.86 -11.15
C PHE A 86 1.41 -2.33 -11.22
N PHE A 87 0.65 -1.69 -12.10
CA PHE A 87 0.69 -0.24 -12.27
C PHE A 87 0.04 0.53 -11.12
N TYR A 88 -1.21 0.20 -10.74
CA TYR A 88 -1.85 0.98 -9.68
C TYR A 88 -1.27 0.71 -8.30
N ALA A 89 -0.76 -0.51 -8.03
CA ALA A 89 -0.11 -0.79 -6.76
C ALA A 89 1.25 -0.09 -6.66
N ASP A 90 1.98 0.04 -7.76
CA ASP A 90 3.21 0.82 -7.84
C ASP A 90 2.95 2.29 -7.50
N ALA A 91 2.00 2.92 -8.18
CA ALA A 91 1.65 4.31 -7.93
C ALA A 91 1.25 4.55 -6.47
N ILE A 92 0.35 3.73 -5.91
CA ILE A 92 -0.12 3.87 -4.54
C ILE A 92 1.01 3.63 -3.53
N ASN A 93 1.79 2.56 -3.69
CA ASN A 93 2.87 2.24 -2.77
C ASN A 93 3.98 3.29 -2.81
N THR A 94 4.29 3.83 -3.97
CA THR A 94 5.26 4.92 -4.15
C THR A 94 4.87 6.15 -3.35
N LEU A 95 3.62 6.57 -3.42
CA LEU A 95 3.11 7.69 -2.63
C LEU A 95 3.17 7.40 -1.12
N ILE A 96 2.70 6.21 -0.69
CA ILE A 96 2.67 5.82 0.74
C ILE A 96 4.08 5.65 1.32
N SER A 97 5.09 5.30 0.52
CA SER A 97 6.46 5.03 0.97
C SER A 97 7.24 6.25 1.48
N GLY A 98 6.59 7.39 1.64
CA GLY A 98 7.17 8.62 2.18
C GLY A 98 7.19 9.79 1.18
N LEU A 99 7.03 9.53 -0.12
CA LEU A 99 7.02 10.61 -1.12
C LEU A 99 5.84 11.56 -0.92
N LEU A 100 4.70 11.08 -0.43
CA LEU A 100 3.57 11.93 -0.06
C LEU A 100 3.94 12.87 1.09
N ALA A 101 4.67 12.40 2.10
CA ALA A 101 5.12 13.25 3.21
C ALA A 101 6.07 14.35 2.72
N VAL A 102 7.01 14.00 1.84
CA VAL A 102 7.93 14.96 1.20
C VAL A 102 7.14 15.99 0.40
N TYR A 103 6.18 15.55 -0.41
CA TYR A 103 5.32 16.44 -1.19
C TYR A 103 4.55 17.42 -0.30
N LEU A 104 3.95 16.95 0.79
CA LEU A 104 3.19 17.79 1.72
C LEU A 104 4.06 18.87 2.39
N VAL A 105 5.30 18.56 2.69
CA VAL A 105 6.22 19.51 3.34
C VAL A 105 6.81 20.48 2.31
N GLU A 106 7.30 19.98 1.19
CA GLU A 106 8.11 20.78 0.27
C GLU A 106 7.29 21.50 -0.82
N GLU A 107 6.18 20.92 -1.28
CA GLU A 107 5.32 21.55 -2.28
C GLU A 107 4.10 22.25 -1.65
N ALA A 108 3.46 21.60 -0.68
CA ALA A 108 2.30 22.20 -0.01
C ALA A 108 2.71 23.16 1.12
N GLY A 109 4.01 23.27 1.46
CA GLY A 109 4.52 24.19 2.49
C GLY A 109 4.02 23.89 3.90
N LEU A 110 3.57 22.67 4.16
CA LEU A 110 3.10 22.26 5.48
C LEU A 110 4.27 22.05 6.45
N THR A 111 4.01 22.29 7.73
CA THR A 111 4.97 21.88 8.75
C THR A 111 5.07 20.35 8.82
N PRO A 112 6.19 19.78 9.25
CA PRO A 112 6.29 18.32 9.47
C PRO A 112 5.21 17.80 10.41
N ALA A 113 4.78 18.58 11.41
CA ALA A 113 3.71 18.21 12.33
C ALA A 113 2.34 18.15 11.63
N ASP A 114 2.01 19.12 10.78
CA ASP A 114 0.75 19.12 10.02
C ASP A 114 0.71 17.99 9.02
N SER A 115 1.83 17.71 8.35
CA SER A 115 1.97 16.56 7.46
C SER A 115 1.70 15.25 8.19
N GLN A 116 2.28 15.07 9.40
CA GLN A 116 2.02 13.89 10.24
C GLN A 116 0.56 13.79 10.65
N ASN A 117 -0.10 14.89 11.00
CA ASN A 117 -1.52 14.91 11.35
C ASN A 117 -2.42 14.48 10.20
N ILE A 118 -2.13 14.93 8.98
CA ILE A 118 -2.87 14.52 7.78
C ILE A 118 -2.67 13.03 7.50
N LEU A 119 -1.45 12.53 7.61
CA LEU A 119 -1.16 11.11 7.42
C LEU A 119 -1.83 10.24 8.49
N ALA A 120 -1.85 10.70 9.75
CA ALA A 120 -2.58 10.03 10.83
C ALA A 120 -4.08 9.96 10.55
N LEU A 121 -4.67 11.08 10.15
CA LEU A 121 -6.07 11.14 9.74
C LEU A 121 -6.35 10.17 8.59
N ALA A 122 -5.50 10.14 7.57
CA ALA A 122 -5.61 9.22 6.45
C ALA A 122 -5.58 7.74 6.90
N ILE A 123 -4.75 7.38 7.88
CA ILE A 123 -4.71 6.02 8.45
C ILE A 123 -6.05 5.67 9.13
N VAL A 124 -6.60 6.58 9.94
CA VAL A 124 -7.90 6.37 10.60
C VAL A 124 -9.01 6.18 9.57
N ILE A 125 -9.08 7.07 8.59
CA ILE A 125 -10.08 7.03 7.51
C ILE A 125 -9.91 5.77 6.65
N SER A 126 -8.70 5.25 6.49
CA SER A 126 -8.47 4.01 5.73
C SER A 126 -9.15 2.79 6.34
N ILE A 127 -9.33 2.74 7.66
CA ILE A 127 -10.07 1.67 8.33
C ILE A 127 -11.54 1.70 7.89
N ILE A 128 -12.13 2.89 7.88
CA ILE A 128 -13.52 3.11 7.45
C ILE A 128 -13.67 2.74 5.97
N GLY A 129 -12.75 3.22 5.14
CA GLY A 129 -12.71 2.90 3.70
C GLY A 129 -12.63 1.39 3.45
N GLY A 130 -11.72 0.70 4.14
CA GLY A 130 -11.58 -0.75 4.04
C GLY A 130 -12.85 -1.52 4.40
N TYR A 131 -13.54 -1.09 5.45
CA TYR A 131 -14.81 -1.70 5.86
C TYR A 131 -15.92 -1.47 4.82
N ILE A 132 -16.10 -0.22 4.39
CA ILE A 132 -17.16 0.14 3.43
C ILE A 132 -16.92 -0.55 2.07
N PHE A 133 -15.72 -0.47 1.54
CA PHE A 133 -15.38 -1.10 0.27
C PHE A 133 -15.43 -2.63 0.35
N GLY A 134 -15.03 -3.21 1.49
CA GLY A 134 -15.14 -4.65 1.72
C GLY A 134 -16.59 -5.13 1.61
N LYS A 135 -17.51 -4.47 2.33
CA LYS A 135 -18.96 -4.75 2.24
C LYS A 135 -19.53 -4.49 0.85
N ALA A 136 -19.13 -3.38 0.24
CA ALA A 136 -19.60 -3.03 -1.11
C ALA A 136 -19.10 -4.02 -2.17
N ALA A 137 -17.93 -4.64 -1.99
CA ALA A 137 -17.40 -5.64 -2.90
C ALA A 137 -18.26 -6.89 -3.02
N ASP A 138 -18.93 -7.25 -1.92
CA ASP A 138 -19.87 -8.38 -1.92
C ASP A 138 -21.14 -8.07 -2.69
N LYS A 139 -21.63 -6.83 -2.62
CA LYS A 139 -22.88 -6.40 -3.25
C LYS A 139 -22.71 -6.00 -4.72
N TYR A 140 -21.68 -5.21 -5.03
CA TYR A 140 -21.51 -4.60 -6.37
C TYR A 140 -20.43 -5.26 -7.21
N GLY A 141 -19.67 -6.18 -6.61
CA GLY A 141 -18.56 -6.89 -7.25
C GLY A 141 -17.24 -6.11 -7.19
N PRO A 142 -16.11 -6.82 -6.98
CA PRO A 142 -14.82 -6.19 -6.72
C PRO A 142 -14.27 -5.41 -7.93
N ARG A 143 -14.54 -5.84 -9.15
CA ARG A 143 -14.06 -5.14 -10.37
C ARG A 143 -14.54 -3.69 -10.44
N ARG A 144 -15.84 -3.46 -10.16
CA ARG A 144 -16.41 -2.11 -10.20
C ARG A 144 -15.80 -1.22 -9.12
N LEU A 145 -15.59 -1.76 -7.93
CA LEU A 145 -15.02 -1.00 -6.83
C LEU A 145 -13.55 -0.66 -7.03
N ILE A 146 -12.76 -1.53 -7.66
CA ILE A 146 -11.39 -1.18 -8.05
C ILE A 146 -11.39 0.00 -9.02
N LEU A 147 -12.27 -0.01 -10.04
CA LEU A 147 -12.38 1.10 -10.97
C LEU A 147 -12.79 2.40 -10.28
N ILE A 148 -13.78 2.35 -9.39
CA ILE A 148 -14.21 3.51 -8.59
C ILE A 148 -13.03 4.01 -7.73
N SER A 149 -12.31 3.12 -7.06
CA SER A 149 -11.17 3.50 -6.24
C SER A 149 -10.06 4.16 -7.06
N ILE A 150 -9.73 3.62 -8.23
CA ILE A 150 -8.73 4.23 -9.14
C ILE A 150 -9.20 5.62 -9.60
N SER A 151 -10.47 5.78 -9.97
CA SER A 151 -11.02 7.09 -10.34
C SER A 151 -10.96 8.09 -9.18
N CYS A 152 -11.29 7.65 -7.97
CA CYS A 152 -11.17 8.49 -6.78
C CYS A 152 -9.70 8.85 -6.47
N TRP A 153 -8.75 7.96 -6.74
CA TRP A 153 -7.33 8.27 -6.63
C TRP A 153 -6.91 9.36 -7.61
N ILE A 154 -7.30 9.25 -8.88
CA ILE A 154 -7.01 10.27 -9.90
C ILE A 154 -7.58 11.63 -9.46
N ILE A 155 -8.83 11.66 -8.97
CA ILE A 155 -9.44 12.88 -8.47
C ILE A 155 -8.68 13.43 -7.26
N SER A 156 -8.33 12.58 -6.31
CA SER A 156 -7.59 13.00 -5.10
C SER A 156 -6.23 13.62 -5.44
N LEU A 157 -5.46 12.99 -6.33
CA LEU A 157 -4.16 13.51 -6.77
C LEU A 157 -4.32 14.81 -7.57
N SER A 158 -5.30 14.90 -8.47
CA SER A 158 -5.59 16.15 -9.18
C SER A 158 -5.95 17.30 -8.24
N LEU A 159 -6.75 17.01 -7.20
CA LEU A 159 -7.07 17.99 -6.16
C LEU A 159 -5.85 18.41 -5.35
N ALA A 160 -4.91 17.49 -5.07
CA ALA A 160 -3.66 17.83 -4.38
C ALA A 160 -2.82 18.82 -5.21
N ILE A 161 -2.68 18.58 -6.51
CA ILE A 161 -1.96 19.49 -7.43
C ILE A 161 -2.65 20.86 -7.46
N VAL A 162 -3.98 20.90 -7.63
CA VAL A 162 -4.74 22.15 -7.61
C VAL A 162 -4.58 22.88 -6.28
N ALA A 163 -4.56 22.17 -5.17
CA ALA A 163 -4.38 22.74 -3.84
C ALA A 163 -3.03 23.45 -3.68
N THR A 164 -1.97 22.87 -4.20
CA THR A 164 -0.62 23.47 -4.15
C THR A 164 -0.50 24.64 -5.13
N GLU A 165 -0.98 24.49 -6.36
CA GLU A 165 -0.93 25.53 -7.40
C GLU A 165 -1.70 26.81 -7.00
N PHE A 166 -2.89 26.65 -6.40
CA PHE A 166 -3.74 27.77 -5.97
C PHE A 166 -3.59 28.13 -4.48
N ASN A 167 -2.66 27.53 -3.78
CA ASN A 167 -2.38 27.75 -2.34
C ASN A 167 -3.63 27.55 -1.46
N GLN A 168 -4.45 26.55 -1.79
CA GLN A 168 -5.72 26.24 -1.11
C GLN A 168 -5.53 25.13 -0.08
N MET A 169 -5.02 25.48 1.10
CA MET A 169 -4.63 24.52 2.16
C MET A 169 -5.77 23.57 2.60
N TRP A 170 -7.03 24.03 2.61
CA TRP A 170 -8.16 23.19 2.99
C TRP A 170 -8.36 21.98 2.04
N LEU A 171 -8.02 22.14 0.76
CA LEU A 171 -8.08 21.05 -0.22
C LEU A 171 -7.09 19.93 0.10
N ILE A 172 -5.94 20.24 0.70
CA ILE A 172 -4.96 19.23 1.13
C ILE A 172 -5.57 18.28 2.16
N TYR A 173 -6.36 18.81 3.11
CA TYR A 173 -7.07 17.97 4.08
C TYR A 173 -8.12 17.09 3.41
N VAL A 174 -8.85 17.64 2.43
CA VAL A 174 -9.82 16.87 1.64
C VAL A 174 -9.13 15.73 0.88
N THR A 175 -7.98 16.00 0.25
CA THR A 175 -7.20 14.96 -0.46
C THR A 175 -6.67 13.90 0.50
N GLY A 176 -6.24 14.29 1.71
CA GLY A 176 -5.84 13.36 2.77
C GLY A 176 -6.96 12.39 3.18
N VAL A 177 -8.17 12.92 3.36
CA VAL A 177 -9.36 12.11 3.68
C VAL A 177 -9.73 11.18 2.52
N LEU A 178 -9.80 11.69 1.30
CA LEU A 178 -10.12 10.90 0.11
C LEU A 178 -9.05 9.84 -0.16
N GLY A 179 -7.78 10.21 -0.08
CA GLY A 179 -6.65 9.29 -0.24
C GLY A 179 -6.68 8.19 0.82
N GLY A 180 -6.84 8.55 2.10
CA GLY A 180 -6.94 7.59 3.20
C GLY A 180 -8.09 6.61 2.99
N PHE A 181 -9.29 7.10 2.65
CA PHE A 181 -10.45 6.27 2.37
C PHE A 181 -10.18 5.27 1.24
N ASN A 182 -9.55 5.73 0.17
CA ASN A 182 -9.22 4.89 -0.98
C ASN A 182 -8.11 3.88 -0.70
N ILE A 183 -7.09 4.21 0.11
CA ILE A 183 -6.04 3.26 0.52
C ILE A 183 -6.68 2.03 1.18
N GLY A 184 -7.53 2.24 2.18
CA GLY A 184 -8.23 1.15 2.86
C GLY A 184 -9.10 0.35 1.90
N GLY A 185 -9.86 1.06 1.07
CA GLY A 185 -10.80 0.49 0.10
C GLY A 185 -10.10 -0.41 -0.93
N ILE A 186 -9.08 0.09 -1.59
CA ILE A 186 -8.42 -0.66 -2.68
C ILE A 186 -7.74 -1.92 -2.15
N PHE A 187 -7.04 -1.86 -1.01
CA PHE A 187 -6.40 -3.05 -0.45
C PHE A 187 -7.37 -4.10 0.08
N ALA A 188 -8.57 -3.70 0.50
CA ALA A 188 -9.62 -4.64 0.89
C ALA A 188 -10.18 -5.37 -0.35
N VAL A 189 -10.54 -4.60 -1.38
CA VAL A 189 -11.17 -5.14 -2.60
C VAL A 189 -10.19 -5.93 -3.46
N ASP A 190 -8.94 -5.52 -3.52
CA ASP A 190 -7.86 -6.13 -4.26
C ASP A 190 -7.69 -7.62 -3.90
N ARG A 191 -7.68 -7.94 -2.62
CA ARG A 191 -7.59 -9.31 -2.11
C ARG A 191 -8.82 -10.14 -2.45
N VAL A 192 -10.01 -9.57 -2.29
CA VAL A 192 -11.27 -10.23 -2.65
C VAL A 192 -11.29 -10.55 -4.13
N PHE A 193 -10.86 -9.63 -4.98
CA PHE A 193 -10.84 -9.84 -6.43
C PHE A 193 -9.83 -10.91 -6.82
N MET A 194 -8.64 -10.89 -6.21
CA MET A 194 -7.63 -11.93 -6.40
C MET A 194 -8.18 -13.32 -6.06
N THR A 195 -8.85 -13.46 -4.92
CA THR A 195 -9.46 -14.74 -4.50
C THR A 195 -10.52 -15.22 -5.47
N ARG A 196 -11.39 -14.31 -5.97
CA ARG A 196 -12.46 -14.65 -6.92
C ARG A 196 -11.95 -15.04 -8.31
N LEU A 197 -10.81 -14.50 -8.72
CA LEU A 197 -10.19 -14.81 -10.02
C LEU A 197 -9.33 -16.07 -9.99
N SER A 198 -8.87 -16.48 -8.82
CA SER A 198 -7.97 -17.62 -8.65
C SER A 198 -8.73 -18.92 -8.47
N PRO A 199 -8.41 -19.98 -9.23
CA PRO A 199 -8.94 -21.32 -8.97
C PRO A 199 -8.50 -21.81 -7.60
N GLN A 200 -9.40 -22.43 -6.87
CA GLN A 200 -9.16 -22.93 -5.51
C GLN A 200 -7.92 -23.83 -5.41
N LYS A 201 -7.71 -24.70 -6.42
CA LYS A 201 -6.59 -25.64 -6.47
C LYS A 201 -5.21 -24.94 -6.58
N HIS A 202 -5.14 -23.73 -7.09
CA HIS A 202 -3.91 -22.98 -7.35
C HIS A 202 -3.85 -21.66 -6.58
N LEU A 203 -4.67 -21.51 -5.55
CA LEU A 203 -4.80 -20.28 -4.80
C LEU A 203 -3.46 -19.82 -4.20
N GLY A 204 -2.71 -20.74 -3.58
CA GLY A 204 -1.41 -20.44 -2.98
C GLY A 204 -0.37 -19.99 -4.02
N GLU A 205 -0.32 -20.65 -5.19
CA GLU A 205 0.56 -20.30 -6.30
C GLU A 205 0.28 -18.86 -6.79
N PHE A 206 -0.98 -18.55 -7.04
CA PHE A 206 -1.36 -17.24 -7.58
C PHE A 206 -1.30 -16.13 -6.52
N TYR A 207 -1.49 -16.43 -5.24
CA TYR A 207 -1.21 -15.48 -4.16
C TYR A 207 0.29 -15.19 -4.01
N GLY A 208 1.15 -16.19 -4.23
CA GLY A 208 2.60 -15.99 -4.32
C GLY A 208 2.96 -15.05 -5.47
N LEU A 209 2.40 -15.28 -6.65
CA LEU A 209 2.59 -14.41 -7.82
C LEU A 209 2.06 -12.99 -7.57
N TYR A 210 0.86 -12.85 -7.01
CA TYR A 210 0.26 -11.59 -6.61
C TYR A 210 1.14 -10.80 -5.65
N SER A 211 1.70 -11.46 -4.64
CA SER A 211 2.60 -10.83 -3.67
C SER A 211 3.92 -10.41 -4.30
N THR A 212 4.47 -11.24 -5.19
CA THR A 212 5.70 -10.96 -5.92
C THR A 212 5.53 -9.74 -6.83
N ILE A 213 4.44 -9.70 -7.63
CA ILE A 213 4.12 -8.56 -8.49
C ILE A 213 3.97 -7.28 -7.68
N GLY A 214 3.28 -7.34 -6.52
CA GLY A 214 3.13 -6.18 -5.65
C GLY A 214 4.43 -5.65 -5.08
N ARG A 215 5.42 -6.51 -4.82
CA ARG A 215 6.74 -6.09 -4.36
C ARG A 215 7.60 -5.51 -5.48
N PHE A 216 7.58 -6.12 -6.67
CA PHE A 216 8.29 -5.56 -7.83
C PHE A 216 7.72 -4.22 -8.27
N ALA A 217 6.41 -4.03 -8.11
CA ALA A 217 5.75 -2.78 -8.39
C ALA A 217 6.28 -1.60 -7.55
N THR A 218 6.81 -1.84 -6.35
CA THR A 218 7.36 -0.76 -5.50
C THR A 218 8.71 -0.21 -5.95
N ILE A 219 9.28 -0.73 -7.02
CA ILE A 219 10.61 -0.34 -7.52
C ILE A 219 10.48 0.75 -8.60
N LEU A 220 9.50 0.63 -9.50
CA LEU A 220 9.39 1.53 -10.66
C LEU A 220 8.99 2.94 -10.27
N GLY A 221 8.03 3.10 -9.37
CA GLY A 221 7.52 4.41 -8.98
C GLY A 221 8.60 5.33 -8.42
N PRO A 222 9.37 4.93 -7.39
CA PRO A 222 10.46 5.76 -6.88
C PRO A 222 11.54 6.07 -7.94
N LEU A 223 11.84 5.13 -8.84
CA LEU A 223 12.78 5.37 -9.93
C LEU A 223 12.26 6.40 -10.94
N LEU A 224 10.98 6.29 -11.32
CA LEU A 224 10.35 7.26 -12.21
C LEU A 224 10.24 8.63 -11.54
N TRP A 225 9.87 8.66 -10.25
CA TRP A 225 9.84 9.89 -9.47
C TRP A 225 11.20 10.60 -9.47
N GLY A 226 12.27 9.91 -9.07
CA GLY A 226 13.62 10.46 -9.06
C GLY A 226 14.06 10.90 -10.46
N PHE A 227 13.76 10.13 -11.49
CA PHE A 227 14.09 10.52 -12.87
C PHE A 227 13.36 11.79 -13.32
N ILE A 228 12.09 11.96 -12.98
CA ILE A 228 11.31 13.15 -13.35
C ILE A 228 11.77 14.37 -12.55
N VAL A 229 11.92 14.21 -11.23
CA VAL A 229 12.25 15.33 -10.33
C VAL A 229 13.72 15.72 -10.46
N ASP A 230 14.63 14.77 -10.33
CA ASP A 230 16.07 15.03 -10.27
C ASP A 230 16.73 14.97 -11.65
N GLY A 231 16.27 14.06 -12.52
CA GLY A 231 16.85 13.87 -13.85
C GLY A 231 16.37 14.88 -14.88
N LEU A 232 15.06 15.18 -14.90
CA LEU A 232 14.45 16.10 -15.86
C LEU A 232 14.18 17.50 -15.28
N ASN A 233 14.33 17.71 -13.98
CA ASN A 233 14.02 18.95 -13.27
C ASN A 233 12.60 19.49 -13.54
N LEU A 234 11.62 18.60 -13.74
CA LEU A 234 10.24 18.97 -14.07
C LEU A 234 9.37 19.29 -12.84
N GLY A 235 9.94 19.17 -11.65
CA GLY A 235 9.21 19.39 -10.40
C GLY A 235 8.33 18.21 -9.95
N ARG A 236 7.93 18.24 -8.67
CA ARG A 236 7.20 17.14 -8.02
C ARG A 236 5.74 17.05 -8.45
N ASN A 237 5.12 18.17 -8.84
CA ASN A 237 3.75 18.20 -9.37
C ASN A 237 3.62 17.38 -10.66
N VAL A 238 4.67 17.32 -11.49
CA VAL A 238 4.69 16.52 -12.71
C VAL A 238 4.95 15.05 -12.42
N ALA A 239 5.70 14.75 -11.35
CA ALA A 239 6.01 13.39 -10.93
C ALA A 239 4.84 12.70 -10.18
N MET A 240 3.88 13.47 -9.66
CA MET A 240 2.70 13.02 -8.95
C MET A 240 1.59 12.54 -9.89
#